data_7c3faf311451daca0173f6c74b73d668
#
_entry.id   7c3faf311451daca0173f6c74b73d668
#
_cell.length_a   1.000
_cell.length_b   1.000
_cell.length_c   1.000
_cell.angle_alpha   90.00
_cell.angle_beta   90.00
_cell.angle_gamma   90.00
#
_symmetry.space_group_name_H-M   'P 1'
#
loop_
_entity.id
_entity.type
_entity.pdbx_description
1 polymer ?
#
loop_
_entity_poly.entity_id
_entity_poly.type
_entity_poly.pdbx_seq_one_letter_code
_entity_poly.pdbx_strand_id
1 'polypeptide(L)'
;NAQKFFLQQKKAKSTIENGKENLDKAIKELNELDALLSFLSSLNAERLSLFFKEEKKEGSKEEKIVSFSIYPYLVKEGNTKFAFGHSEKSNDFLTFIYCNNKEYTWMHVKNNHGAHLLIEKANPSKEELQLGCELTLLASKLDFGEVIVCKRKEIKKGNKIGEVKLGHYESFYIRRISKKGKELFLSKKKGL
;
A
#
# COMPACT_ATOMS: atom_id res chain seq x y z
N ASN A 1 4.80 46.19 -30.28
CA ASN A 1 3.98 46.12 -29.06
C ASN A 1 3.18 44.81 -28.95
N ALA A 2 2.55 44.29 -30.03
CA ALA A 2 1.76 43.05 -30.00
C ALA A 2 2.58 41.79 -29.61
N GLN A 3 3.79 41.63 -30.13
CA GLN A 3 4.68 40.53 -29.79
C GLN A 3 5.08 40.51 -28.32
N LYS A 4 5.31 41.69 -27.73
CA LYS A 4 5.65 41.81 -26.31
C LYS A 4 4.48 41.38 -25.41
N PHE A 5 3.26 41.77 -25.77
CA PHE A 5 2.04 41.33 -25.08
C PHE A 5 1.82 39.81 -25.18
N PHE A 6 2.01 39.24 -26.35
CA PHE A 6 1.88 37.79 -26.55
C PHE A 6 2.89 37.00 -25.72
N LEU A 7 4.15 37.43 -25.67
CA LEU A 7 5.18 36.82 -24.84
C LEU A 7 4.87 36.92 -23.34
N GLN A 8 4.35 38.07 -22.88
CA GLN A 8 3.92 38.24 -21.50
C GLN A 8 2.75 37.34 -21.15
N GLN A 9 1.76 37.22 -22.04
CA GLN A 9 0.62 36.32 -21.86
C GLN A 9 1.04 34.83 -21.77
N LYS A 10 1.94 34.40 -22.67
CA LYS A 10 2.49 33.03 -22.67
C LYS A 10 3.25 32.74 -21.37
N LYS A 11 4.07 33.71 -20.90
CA LYS A 11 4.82 33.58 -19.64
C LYS A 11 3.88 33.51 -18.43
N ALA A 12 2.86 34.38 -18.38
CA ALA A 12 1.86 34.33 -17.32
C ALA A 12 1.09 33.02 -17.27
N LYS A 13 0.70 32.50 -18.45
CA LYS A 13 -0.01 31.21 -18.55
C LYS A 13 0.83 30.04 -18.03
N SER A 14 2.10 29.96 -18.44
CA SER A 14 3.04 28.95 -17.93
C SER A 14 3.29 29.07 -16.43
N THR A 15 3.37 30.31 -15.90
CA THR A 15 3.54 30.53 -14.44
C THR A 15 2.32 30.04 -13.66
N ILE A 16 1.11 30.27 -14.20
CA ILE A 16 -0.14 29.80 -13.57
C ILE A 16 -0.23 28.27 -13.60
N GLU A 17 0.12 27.62 -14.72
CA GLU A 17 0.15 26.16 -14.84
C GLU A 17 1.13 25.53 -13.85
N ASN A 18 2.36 26.02 -13.81
CA ASN A 18 3.38 25.57 -12.85
C ASN A 18 2.95 25.81 -11.39
N GLY A 19 2.28 26.93 -11.13
CA GLY A 19 1.72 27.24 -9.81
C GLY A 19 0.63 26.26 -9.37
N LYS A 20 -0.24 25.87 -10.31
CA LYS A 20 -1.27 24.85 -10.05
C LYS A 20 -0.65 23.48 -9.76
N GLU A 21 0.31 23.03 -10.56
CA GLU A 21 1.00 21.76 -10.33
C GLU A 21 1.72 21.73 -8.96
N ASN A 22 2.35 22.84 -8.58
CA ASN A 22 3.02 22.95 -7.28
C ASN A 22 2.00 22.93 -6.12
N LEU A 23 0.85 23.57 -6.29
CA LEU A 23 -0.23 23.56 -5.32
C LEU A 23 -0.80 22.13 -5.14
N ASP A 24 -1.06 21.43 -6.25
CA ASP A 24 -1.56 20.07 -6.21
C ASP A 24 -0.55 19.11 -5.53
N LYS A 25 0.75 19.30 -5.77
CA LYS A 25 1.80 18.55 -5.06
C LYS A 25 1.79 18.85 -3.56
N ALA A 26 1.70 20.13 -3.18
CA ALA A 26 1.66 20.54 -1.77
C ALA A 26 0.42 19.99 -1.05
N ILE A 27 -0.75 20.04 -1.68
CA ILE A 27 -1.99 19.45 -1.13
C ILE A 27 -1.83 17.94 -0.94
N LYS A 28 -1.22 17.28 -1.92
CA LYS A 28 -0.96 15.83 -1.82
C LYS A 28 -0.04 15.50 -0.65
N GLU A 29 1.06 16.24 -0.49
CA GLU A 29 2.00 16.06 0.62
C GLU A 29 1.33 16.32 1.97
N LEU A 30 0.46 17.34 2.06
CA LEU A 30 -0.27 17.67 3.27
C LEU A 30 -1.25 16.54 3.66
N ASN A 31 -1.99 16.03 2.72
CA ASN A 31 -2.87 14.88 2.94
C ASN A 31 -2.08 13.62 3.37
N GLU A 32 -0.89 13.41 2.81
CA GLU A 32 0.00 12.32 3.19
C GLU A 32 0.52 12.50 4.63
N LEU A 33 0.83 13.74 5.06
CA LEU A 33 1.25 14.06 6.43
C LEU A 33 0.15 13.85 7.48
N ASP A 34 -1.04 14.36 7.21
CA ASP A 34 -2.20 14.17 8.09
C ASP A 34 -2.48 12.69 8.26
N ALA A 35 -2.31 12.03 7.18
CA ALA A 35 -2.41 10.64 7.05
C ALA A 35 -1.41 9.92 7.98
N LEU A 36 -0.14 10.27 8.00
CA LEU A 36 0.90 9.73 8.87
C LEU A 36 0.60 10.02 10.36
N LEU A 37 0.18 11.23 10.67
CA LEU A 37 -0.15 11.63 12.05
C LEU A 37 -1.26 10.74 12.63
N SER A 38 -2.31 10.48 11.86
CA SER A 38 -3.40 9.58 12.26
C SER A 38 -2.89 8.16 12.51
N PHE A 39 -2.01 7.65 11.64
CA PHE A 39 -1.42 6.33 11.80
C PHE A 39 -0.54 6.26 13.06
N LEU A 40 0.39 7.18 13.23
CA LEU A 40 1.29 7.23 14.39
C LEU A 40 0.51 7.31 15.71
N SER A 41 -0.59 8.08 15.72
CA SER A 41 -1.46 8.17 16.90
C SER A 41 -2.22 6.87 17.19
N SER A 42 -2.40 6.01 16.19
CA SER A 42 -3.05 4.70 16.34
C SER A 42 -2.11 3.58 16.79
N LEU A 43 -0.79 3.80 16.74
CA LEU A 43 0.21 2.82 17.16
C LEU A 43 0.38 2.82 18.68
N ASN A 44 0.52 1.62 19.27
CA ASN A 44 0.95 1.52 20.66
C ASN A 44 2.47 1.78 20.78
N ALA A 45 2.93 2.09 22.00
CA ALA A 45 4.33 2.45 22.28
C ALA A 45 5.36 1.40 21.80
N GLU A 46 5.00 0.11 21.87
CA GLU A 46 5.86 -0.99 21.44
C GLU A 46 6.08 -0.99 19.91
N ARG A 47 5.02 -0.75 19.16
CA ARG A 47 5.08 -0.65 17.69
C ARG A 47 5.80 0.62 17.23
N LEU A 48 5.57 1.74 17.91
CA LEU A 48 6.33 2.97 17.68
C LEU A 48 7.83 2.74 17.90
N SER A 49 8.22 2.01 18.96
CA SER A 49 9.63 1.72 19.24
C SER A 49 10.30 0.87 18.16
N LEU A 50 9.56 -0.06 17.53
CA LEU A 50 10.06 -0.84 16.39
C LEU A 50 10.25 0.03 15.15
N PHE A 51 9.30 0.93 14.90
CA PHE A 51 9.36 1.87 13.79
C PHE A 51 10.59 2.77 13.85
N PHE A 52 10.93 3.31 15.04
CA PHE A 52 12.11 4.16 15.21
C PHE A 52 13.44 3.39 15.39
N LYS A 53 13.41 2.12 15.80
CA LYS A 53 14.64 1.31 15.90
C LYS A 53 15.25 0.95 14.56
N GLU A 54 14.46 0.79 13.51
CA GLU A 54 14.97 0.51 12.16
C GLU A 54 15.72 1.70 11.54
N GLU A 55 15.42 2.95 11.94
CA GLU A 55 16.13 4.14 11.45
C GLU A 55 17.53 4.34 12.04
N LYS A 56 17.80 3.74 13.22
CA LYS A 56 19.09 3.94 13.91
C LYS A 56 20.27 3.11 13.37
N LYS A 57 20.08 2.24 12.38
CA LYS A 57 21.12 1.33 11.89
C LYS A 57 21.94 1.81 10.69
N GLU A 58 21.62 2.95 10.10
CA GLU A 58 22.43 3.53 9.03
C GLU A 58 22.82 4.96 9.38
N GLY A 59 24.09 5.11 9.79
CA GLY A 59 24.70 6.41 10.05
C GLY A 59 24.83 7.25 8.78
N SER A 60 23.91 8.17 8.56
CA SER A 60 24.12 9.39 7.79
C SER A 60 23.19 10.47 8.31
N LYS A 61 23.77 11.67 8.51
CA LYS A 61 23.10 12.90 8.95
C LYS A 61 22.17 13.48 7.87
N GLU A 62 21.17 12.73 7.47
CA GLU A 62 20.01 13.25 6.77
C GLU A 62 18.79 12.71 7.52
N GLU A 63 17.98 13.60 8.08
CA GLU A 63 16.65 13.26 8.54
C GLU A 63 15.92 12.64 7.35
N LYS A 64 15.97 11.30 7.23
CA LYS A 64 15.19 10.58 6.23
C LYS A 64 13.73 10.79 6.59
N ILE A 65 13.11 11.77 5.96
CA ILE A 65 11.66 11.89 5.91
C ILE A 65 11.13 10.52 5.54
N VAL A 66 10.41 9.89 6.46
CA VAL A 66 9.80 8.57 6.21
C VAL A 66 8.95 8.72 4.95
N SER A 67 9.36 8.07 3.88
CA SER A 67 8.69 8.21 2.60
C SER A 67 7.27 7.67 2.73
N PHE A 68 6.26 8.52 2.53
CA PHE A 68 4.84 8.15 2.49
C PHE A 68 4.50 7.02 1.51
N SER A 69 5.47 6.63 0.69
CA SER A 69 5.35 5.51 -0.22
C SER A 69 5.34 4.13 0.47
N ILE A 70 5.58 4.05 1.78
CA ILE A 70 5.59 2.75 2.50
C ILE A 70 4.21 2.30 2.98
N TYR A 71 3.24 3.23 3.12
CA TYR A 71 1.91 2.88 3.65
C TYR A 71 1.10 2.06 2.64
N PRO A 72 0.40 1.00 3.11
CA PRO A 72 -0.45 0.20 2.24
C PRO A 72 -1.68 0.99 1.79
N TYR A 73 -2.30 0.58 0.70
CA TYR A 73 -3.65 0.99 0.38
C TYR A 73 -4.66 0.20 1.20
N LEU A 74 -5.73 0.87 1.63
CA LEU A 74 -6.84 0.26 2.36
C LEU A 74 -8.12 0.31 1.55
N VAL A 75 -8.89 -0.76 1.62
CA VAL A 75 -10.28 -0.81 1.19
C VAL A 75 -11.11 -1.53 2.25
N LYS A 76 -12.39 -1.20 2.32
CA LYS A 76 -13.31 -1.80 3.29
C LYS A 76 -14.55 -2.30 2.57
N GLU A 77 -14.93 -3.53 2.84
CA GLU A 77 -16.18 -4.13 2.41
C GLU A 77 -16.95 -4.64 3.63
N GLY A 78 -18.08 -4.00 3.92
CA GLY A 78 -18.80 -4.25 5.17
C GLY A 78 -17.90 -4.00 6.40
N ASN A 79 -17.74 -5.01 7.21
CA ASN A 79 -16.86 -4.97 8.40
C ASN A 79 -15.45 -5.48 8.14
N THR A 80 -15.13 -5.93 6.92
CA THR A 80 -13.83 -6.50 6.58
C THR A 80 -12.94 -5.47 5.93
N LYS A 81 -11.71 -5.35 6.46
CA LYS A 81 -10.68 -4.48 5.91
C LYS A 81 -9.67 -5.31 5.14
N PHE A 82 -9.29 -4.78 3.98
CA PHE A 82 -8.24 -5.30 3.11
C PHE A 82 -7.16 -4.23 3.01
N ALA A 83 -5.92 -4.63 3.28
CA ALA A 83 -4.75 -3.78 3.13
C ALA A 83 -3.82 -4.39 2.09
N PHE A 84 -3.25 -3.61 1.17
CA PHE A 84 -2.33 -4.14 0.16
C PHE A 84 -1.19 -3.17 -0.14
N GLY A 85 0.00 -3.74 -0.31
CA GLY A 85 1.20 -3.00 -0.65
C GLY A 85 1.23 -2.61 -2.13
N HIS A 86 2.10 -1.68 -2.46
CA HIS A 86 2.27 -1.17 -3.83
C HIS A 86 3.76 -1.03 -4.24
N SER A 87 4.66 -1.37 -3.34
CA SER A 87 6.11 -1.39 -3.53
C SER A 87 6.74 -2.42 -2.59
N GLU A 88 8.00 -2.78 -2.81
CA GLU A 88 8.74 -3.70 -1.92
C GLU A 88 8.74 -3.21 -0.47
N LYS A 89 9.01 -1.91 -0.26
CA LYS A 89 8.96 -1.28 1.07
C LYS A 89 7.57 -1.32 1.68
N SER A 90 6.53 -1.05 0.90
CA SER A 90 5.13 -1.11 1.34
C SER A 90 4.69 -2.54 1.66
N ASN A 91 5.13 -3.53 0.89
CA ASN A 91 4.90 -4.95 1.16
C ASN A 91 5.56 -5.39 2.47
N ASP A 92 6.81 -5.00 2.70
CA ASP A 92 7.55 -5.30 3.93
C ASP A 92 6.86 -4.66 5.14
N PHE A 93 6.54 -3.37 5.04
CA PHE A 93 5.82 -2.64 6.08
C PHE A 93 4.46 -3.28 6.39
N LEU A 94 3.63 -3.56 5.39
CA LEU A 94 2.33 -4.20 5.53
C LEU A 94 2.45 -5.53 6.29
N THR A 95 3.40 -6.36 5.87
CA THR A 95 3.53 -7.72 6.38
C THR A 95 4.13 -7.76 7.79
N PHE A 96 5.15 -6.95 8.08
CA PHE A 96 5.93 -7.10 9.30
C PHE A 96 5.68 -6.03 10.36
N ILE A 97 5.14 -4.87 9.98
CA ILE A 97 4.90 -3.75 10.90
C ILE A 97 3.41 -3.47 11.05
N TYR A 98 2.68 -3.26 9.95
CA TYR A 98 1.25 -2.95 9.97
C TYR A 98 0.43 -4.13 10.52
N CYS A 99 0.71 -5.36 10.07
CA CYS A 99 -0.01 -6.54 10.52
C CYS A 99 0.29 -6.86 12.00
N ASN A 100 -0.66 -6.57 12.88
CA ASN A 100 -0.52 -6.77 14.33
C ASN A 100 -0.97 -8.15 14.80
N ASN A 101 -1.67 -8.91 13.99
CA ASN A 101 -2.20 -10.21 14.37
C ASN A 101 -1.69 -11.30 13.42
N LYS A 102 -0.98 -12.28 13.98
CA LYS A 102 -0.41 -13.41 13.25
C LYS A 102 -1.45 -14.36 12.64
N GLU A 103 -2.70 -14.31 13.10
CA GLU A 103 -3.79 -15.13 12.57
C GLU A 103 -4.51 -14.47 11.37
N TYR A 104 -4.22 -13.22 11.05
CA TYR A 104 -4.79 -12.56 9.87
C TYR A 104 -4.40 -13.30 8.59
N THR A 105 -5.25 -13.20 7.58
CA THR A 105 -5.07 -13.89 6.30
C THR A 105 -4.21 -13.01 5.39
N TRP A 106 -3.10 -13.58 4.92
CA TRP A 106 -2.15 -12.95 4.03
C TRP A 106 -2.20 -13.60 2.64
N MET A 107 -2.00 -12.79 1.59
CA MET A 107 -2.10 -13.22 0.20
C MET A 107 -1.00 -12.61 -0.67
N HIS A 108 -0.61 -13.36 -1.70
CA HIS A 108 0.33 -12.93 -2.75
C HIS A 108 0.10 -13.72 -4.04
N VAL A 109 0.44 -13.17 -5.19
CA VAL A 109 0.40 -13.90 -6.46
C VAL A 109 1.47 -14.98 -6.49
N LYS A 110 1.13 -16.19 -6.97
CA LYS A 110 2.05 -17.31 -7.06
C LYS A 110 2.99 -17.16 -8.25
N ASN A 111 4.27 -17.46 -8.05
CA ASN A 111 5.31 -17.45 -9.10
C ASN A 111 5.44 -16.13 -9.87
N ASN A 112 5.06 -15.01 -9.26
CA ASN A 112 5.15 -13.69 -9.89
C ASN A 112 5.52 -12.63 -8.86
N HIS A 113 6.09 -11.51 -9.34
CA HIS A 113 6.25 -10.32 -8.50
C HIS A 113 4.89 -9.63 -8.32
N GLY A 114 4.57 -9.22 -7.11
CA GLY A 114 3.28 -8.60 -6.86
C GLY A 114 3.13 -7.95 -5.50
N ALA A 115 1.93 -7.48 -5.25
CA ALA A 115 1.54 -6.89 -3.98
C ALA A 115 1.31 -7.96 -2.92
N HIS A 116 1.73 -7.68 -1.69
CA HIS A 116 1.21 -8.39 -0.52
C HIS A 116 -0.18 -7.84 -0.20
N LEU A 117 -1.10 -8.71 0.17
CA LEU A 117 -2.42 -8.32 0.66
C LEU A 117 -2.66 -8.94 2.03
N LEU A 118 -3.33 -8.21 2.89
CA LEU A 118 -3.77 -8.64 4.20
C LEU A 118 -5.28 -8.46 4.31
N ILE A 119 -5.99 -9.51 4.73
CA ILE A 119 -7.35 -9.39 5.25
C ILE A 119 -7.24 -9.34 6.77
N GLU A 120 -7.73 -8.25 7.39
CA GLU A 120 -7.71 -8.08 8.86
C GLU A 120 -8.73 -9.00 9.55
N LYS A 121 -8.69 -10.28 9.21
CA LYS A 121 -9.58 -11.32 9.72
C LYS A 121 -8.88 -12.66 9.76
N ALA A 122 -9.08 -13.40 10.86
CA ALA A 122 -8.49 -14.72 11.02
C ALA A 122 -9.16 -15.77 10.11
N ASN A 123 -10.49 -15.75 10.02
CA ASN A 123 -11.29 -16.69 9.23
C ASN A 123 -12.23 -15.90 8.32
N PRO A 124 -11.75 -15.40 7.18
CA PRO A 124 -12.60 -14.73 6.20
C PRO A 124 -13.57 -15.74 5.55
N SER A 125 -14.73 -15.24 5.13
CA SER A 125 -15.69 -16.04 4.35
C SER A 125 -15.15 -16.36 2.95
N LYS A 126 -15.81 -17.27 2.24
CA LYS A 126 -15.41 -17.61 0.86
C LYS A 126 -15.47 -16.38 -0.06
N GLU A 127 -16.48 -15.52 0.12
CA GLU A 127 -16.63 -14.28 -0.63
C GLU A 127 -15.51 -13.28 -0.32
N GLU A 128 -15.14 -13.16 0.96
CA GLU A 128 -14.04 -12.29 1.38
C GLU A 128 -12.69 -12.81 0.85
N LEU A 129 -12.47 -14.13 0.85
CA LEU A 129 -11.29 -14.74 0.23
C LEU A 129 -11.24 -14.49 -1.27
N GLN A 130 -12.36 -14.66 -1.97
CA GLN A 130 -12.48 -14.37 -3.39
C GLN A 130 -12.12 -12.92 -3.69
N LEU A 131 -12.71 -11.97 -2.97
CA LEU A 131 -12.40 -10.54 -3.11
C LEU A 131 -10.93 -10.24 -2.79
N GLY A 132 -10.38 -10.84 -1.75
CA GLY A 132 -8.96 -10.69 -1.41
C GLY A 132 -8.04 -11.18 -2.54
N CYS A 133 -8.34 -12.33 -3.14
CA CYS A 133 -7.60 -12.83 -4.30
C CYS A 133 -7.71 -11.88 -5.51
N GLU A 134 -8.90 -11.38 -5.81
CA GLU A 134 -9.12 -10.41 -6.90
C GLU A 134 -8.35 -9.10 -6.67
N LEU A 135 -8.38 -8.57 -5.44
CA LEU A 135 -7.63 -7.37 -5.06
C LEU A 135 -6.11 -7.60 -5.14
N THR A 136 -5.64 -8.81 -4.77
CA THR A 136 -4.21 -9.17 -4.88
C THR A 136 -3.76 -9.15 -6.34
N LEU A 137 -4.56 -9.70 -7.26
CA LEU A 137 -4.28 -9.67 -8.69
C LEU A 137 -4.27 -8.24 -9.22
N LEU A 138 -5.32 -7.44 -8.92
CA LEU A 138 -5.40 -6.04 -9.36
C LEU A 138 -4.23 -5.20 -8.85
N ALA A 139 -3.84 -5.35 -7.57
CA ALA A 139 -2.70 -4.67 -7.00
C ALA A 139 -1.36 -5.10 -7.63
N SER A 140 -1.31 -6.34 -8.14
CA SER A 140 -0.17 -6.90 -8.87
C SER A 140 -0.25 -6.65 -10.40
N LYS A 141 -1.25 -5.89 -10.88
CA LYS A 141 -1.49 -5.56 -12.30
C LYS A 141 -1.74 -6.81 -13.17
N LEU A 142 -2.47 -7.77 -12.62
CA LEU A 142 -2.86 -9.00 -13.30
C LEU A 142 -4.39 -9.10 -13.38
N ASP A 143 -4.90 -9.66 -14.47
CA ASP A 143 -6.35 -9.86 -14.68
C ASP A 143 -6.83 -11.26 -14.27
N PHE A 144 -5.92 -12.21 -14.16
CA PHE A 144 -6.16 -13.59 -13.74
C PHE A 144 -4.87 -14.20 -13.20
N GLY A 145 -4.97 -15.31 -12.49
CA GLY A 145 -3.80 -16.04 -12.01
C GLY A 145 -4.05 -16.80 -10.71
N GLU A 146 -2.99 -17.41 -10.22
CA GLU A 146 -3.00 -18.18 -8.97
C GLU A 146 -2.52 -17.28 -7.82
N VAL A 147 -3.29 -17.28 -6.71
CA VAL A 147 -3.00 -16.49 -5.52
C VAL A 147 -2.75 -17.41 -4.35
N ILE A 148 -1.64 -17.24 -3.67
CA ILE A 148 -1.27 -17.90 -2.43
C ILE A 148 -2.06 -17.25 -1.29
N VAL A 149 -2.60 -18.08 -0.41
CA VAL A 149 -3.34 -17.67 0.78
C VAL A 149 -2.81 -18.44 1.98
N CYS A 150 -2.42 -17.73 3.02
CA CYS A 150 -1.97 -18.33 4.28
C CYS A 150 -2.24 -17.42 5.47
N LYS A 151 -1.98 -17.91 6.68
CA LYS A 151 -1.95 -17.07 7.87
C LYS A 151 -0.66 -16.25 7.90
N ARG A 152 -0.71 -15.04 8.46
CA ARG A 152 0.48 -14.20 8.63
C ARG A 152 1.61 -14.91 9.40
N LYS A 153 1.30 -15.81 10.34
CA LYS A 153 2.29 -16.59 11.08
C LYS A 153 3.17 -17.49 10.21
N GLU A 154 2.67 -17.89 9.04
CA GLU A 154 3.41 -18.71 8.06
C GLU A 154 4.44 -17.91 7.26
N ILE A 155 4.47 -16.58 7.44
CA ILE A 155 5.35 -15.68 6.71
C ILE A 155 6.57 -15.31 7.55
N LYS A 156 7.75 -15.60 7.04
CA LYS A 156 9.03 -15.15 7.60
C LYS A 156 9.69 -14.16 6.64
N LYS A 157 10.47 -13.23 7.18
CA LYS A 157 11.22 -12.25 6.38
C LYS A 157 12.25 -12.96 5.51
N GLY A 158 12.33 -12.58 4.24
CA GLY A 158 13.34 -13.03 3.31
C GLY A 158 14.66 -12.26 3.47
N ASN A 159 15.55 -12.39 2.48
CA ASN A 159 16.85 -11.74 2.52
C ASN A 159 16.82 -10.30 1.97
N LYS A 160 15.82 -9.98 1.13
CA LYS A 160 15.64 -8.66 0.53
C LYS A 160 14.36 -8.00 1.07
N ILE A 161 14.29 -6.67 0.94
CA ILE A 161 13.09 -5.91 1.29
C ILE A 161 11.91 -6.39 0.42
N GLY A 162 10.76 -6.66 1.03
CA GLY A 162 9.57 -7.17 0.35
C GLY A 162 9.63 -8.66 0.00
N GLU A 163 10.74 -9.34 0.24
CA GLU A 163 10.86 -10.79 0.06
C GLU A 163 10.37 -11.53 1.30
N VAL A 164 9.67 -12.64 1.09
CA VAL A 164 9.15 -13.48 2.17
C VAL A 164 9.49 -14.96 1.93
N LYS A 165 9.67 -15.68 3.02
CA LYS A 165 9.73 -17.15 3.04
C LYS A 165 8.37 -17.66 3.51
N LEU A 166 7.78 -18.54 2.71
CA LEU A 166 6.45 -19.10 2.95
C LEU A 166 6.56 -20.40 3.75
N GLY A 167 5.70 -20.55 4.74
CA GLY A 167 5.42 -21.83 5.39
C GLY A 167 4.28 -22.56 4.67
N HIS A 168 3.30 -23.05 5.43
CA HIS A 168 2.14 -23.72 4.88
C HIS A 168 1.19 -22.71 4.23
N TYR A 169 0.71 -23.00 3.00
CA TYR A 169 -0.21 -22.14 2.26
C TYR A 169 -1.17 -22.97 1.40
N GLU A 170 -2.29 -22.37 1.06
CA GLU A 170 -3.22 -22.82 0.03
C GLU A 170 -3.09 -21.93 -1.20
N SER A 171 -3.57 -22.36 -2.36
CA SER A 171 -3.61 -21.52 -3.55
C SER A 171 -4.97 -21.58 -4.23
N PHE A 172 -5.40 -20.43 -4.76
CA PHE A 172 -6.68 -20.25 -5.43
C PHE A 172 -6.46 -19.65 -6.82
N TYR A 173 -7.04 -20.28 -7.83
CA TYR A 173 -6.96 -19.77 -9.19
C TYR A 173 -8.17 -18.88 -9.52
N ILE A 174 -7.92 -17.66 -9.87
CA ILE A 174 -8.93 -16.65 -10.29
C ILE A 174 -8.88 -16.51 -11.80
N ARG A 175 -9.97 -16.90 -12.46
CA ARG A 175 -10.09 -16.82 -13.93
C ARG A 175 -10.46 -15.42 -14.43
N ARG A 176 -11.23 -14.69 -13.64
CA ARG A 176 -11.77 -13.38 -14.01
C ARG A 176 -12.04 -12.57 -12.75
N ILE A 177 -11.69 -11.29 -12.80
CA ILE A 177 -11.97 -10.34 -11.73
C ILE A 177 -13.43 -9.87 -11.85
N SER A 178 -14.15 -9.90 -10.76
CA SER A 178 -15.54 -9.44 -10.68
C SER A 178 -15.67 -7.93 -10.81
N LYS A 179 -16.87 -7.46 -11.17
CA LYS A 179 -17.18 -6.02 -11.18
C LYS A 179 -16.99 -5.43 -9.77
N LYS A 180 -17.45 -6.13 -8.74
CA LYS A 180 -17.31 -5.75 -7.34
C LYS A 180 -15.84 -5.59 -6.93
N GLY A 181 -14.96 -6.52 -7.31
CA GLY A 181 -13.54 -6.44 -7.04
C GLY A 181 -12.89 -5.21 -7.68
N LYS A 182 -13.26 -4.88 -8.92
CA LYS A 182 -12.77 -3.67 -9.62
C LYS A 182 -13.25 -2.38 -8.95
N GLU A 183 -14.53 -2.28 -8.60
CA GLU A 183 -15.11 -1.12 -7.91
C GLU A 183 -14.44 -0.92 -6.55
N LEU A 184 -14.28 -1.99 -5.78
CA LEU A 184 -13.62 -1.94 -4.49
C LEU A 184 -12.15 -1.52 -4.62
N PHE A 185 -11.42 -2.01 -5.61
CA PHE A 185 -10.04 -1.59 -5.87
C PHE A 185 -9.92 -0.10 -6.24
N LEU A 186 -10.89 0.45 -6.98
CA LEU A 186 -10.90 1.87 -7.33
C LEU A 186 -11.20 2.77 -6.12
N SER A 187 -11.92 2.27 -5.12
CA SER A 187 -12.23 3.00 -3.88
C SER A 187 -11.06 3.08 -2.89
N LYS A 188 -9.89 2.51 -3.24
CA LYS A 188 -8.73 2.46 -2.36
C LYS A 188 -8.29 3.84 -1.88
N LYS A 189 -7.99 3.92 -0.58
CA LYS A 189 -7.37 5.09 0.05
C LYS A 189 -6.00 4.66 0.56
N LYS A 190 -5.03 5.59 0.59
CA LYS A 190 -3.78 5.29 1.30
C LYS A 190 -4.12 5.06 2.77
N GLY A 191 -3.69 3.93 3.28
CA GLY A 191 -3.95 3.52 4.65
C GLY A 191 -3.07 4.29 5.61
N LEU A 192 -3.67 4.56 6.70
CA LEU A 192 -3.16 5.26 7.85
C LEU A 192 -3.57 4.51 9.10
#